data_3c8648f68088deb885fe60c8f3ca2a8c
#
_entry.id   3c8648f68088deb885fe60c8f3ca2a8c
#
_cell.length_a   1.000
_cell.length_b   1.000
_cell.length_c   1.000
_cell.angle_alpha   90.00
_cell.angle_beta   90.00
_cell.angle_gamma   90.00
#
_symmetry.space_group_name_H-M   'P 1'
#
loop_
_entity.id
_entity.type
_entity.pdbx_description
1 polymer ?
#
loop_
_entity_poly.entity_id
_entity_poly.type
_entity_poly.pdbx_seq_one_letter_code
_entity_poly.pdbx_strand_id
1 'polypeptide(L)'
;MCGIVGFTGHRQAAPVLLDGLAKLEYRGYDSAGIAVRDGEKDVEIVKAKGRLRVLAEKTNDGTAMHGTCGIGHTRWATHGEPSELNAHPHCSDDRNVVGVHNGIIENYQELREKLQHKGYNFYSDTDTEVAIKLIDYYYKKYEHTPVDAINHAMVRIRGSYALAIMFRDYPEEIYAARKDSPMIIGVADGESFVASDVPAILKYTRNVYYIGNMELCRLQKGNVTFYNLDGDEIEKDLVEIQWDAEAAEKAGFEHFMMKEIHEQPKAVRDTVNSVVRDGKIDLGGVGITEEEIQKLQQIYIVACGSAYHVGVAAQYVIEELAQIPVRVELASEFRYRRMLFAPNSLVIIVSQSGETADSLAALREAKAYGVKTLAIVNVVGSTIAREADHVFYTLAGPEIAVATTKAYSTQLIASYILSIEFARVRGMIDEDRAAELIAELQTIPDKIEKLLEDKERIQWFAAKQMNAQNMFFIGRGIDYAVSLEGSLKMKEISYIHSEAYAAGELKHGTISLIEPGTLVIGVLTQQDLYEKTVSNMVECKSRGAYLMALTTYGNYSIEDCAEFVIYIPKTDPLFAASLAVIPLQLMGYYVSVAKGLDVDKPRNLAKSVTVE
;
A
#
# COMPACT_ATOMS: atom_id res chain seq x y z
N MET A 1 6.41 2.46 -8.11
CA MET A 1 7.51 1.86 -7.34
C MET A 1 8.04 0.63 -8.02
N CYS A 2 9.31 0.28 -7.75
CA CYS A 2 10.04 -0.78 -8.42
C CYS A 2 9.94 -2.13 -7.70
N GLY A 3 10.14 -3.23 -8.42
CA GLY A 3 10.27 -4.58 -7.87
C GLY A 3 11.69 -5.11 -8.04
N ILE A 4 12.28 -5.64 -6.97
CA ILE A 4 13.58 -6.33 -6.98
C ILE A 4 13.36 -7.80 -6.72
N VAL A 5 14.06 -8.65 -7.49
CA VAL A 5 14.23 -10.09 -7.23
C VAL A 5 15.67 -10.46 -7.49
N GLY A 6 16.29 -11.21 -6.59
CA GLY A 6 17.59 -11.84 -6.80
C GLY A 6 17.53 -13.31 -6.39
N PHE A 7 18.32 -14.13 -7.01
CA PHE A 7 18.38 -15.56 -6.80
C PHE A 7 19.81 -16.09 -6.96
N THR A 8 20.24 -16.92 -6.02
CA THR A 8 21.43 -17.76 -6.16
C THR A 8 21.12 -19.16 -5.62
N GLY A 9 21.45 -20.20 -6.41
CA GLY A 9 21.04 -21.57 -6.06
C GLY A 9 21.46 -22.61 -7.09
N HIS A 10 20.63 -23.63 -7.25
CA HIS A 10 20.87 -24.75 -8.16
C HIS A 10 20.10 -24.64 -9.47
N ARG A 11 18.98 -23.90 -9.49
CA ARG A 11 18.15 -23.70 -10.67
C ARG A 11 18.72 -22.64 -11.59
N GLN A 12 18.23 -22.61 -12.84
CA GLN A 12 18.47 -21.49 -13.74
C GLN A 12 17.84 -20.22 -13.16
N ALA A 13 18.62 -19.15 -13.04
CA ALA A 13 18.18 -17.93 -12.37
C ALA A 13 17.12 -17.16 -13.17
N ALA A 14 17.28 -17.05 -14.50
CA ALA A 14 16.39 -16.22 -15.32
C ALA A 14 14.89 -16.58 -15.19
N PRO A 15 14.45 -17.85 -15.25
CA PRO A 15 13.05 -18.20 -15.03
C PRO A 15 12.56 -17.86 -13.61
N VAL A 16 13.39 -18.03 -12.58
CA VAL A 16 13.06 -17.68 -11.19
C VAL A 16 12.89 -16.18 -11.04
N LEU A 17 13.77 -15.38 -11.63
CA LEU A 17 13.70 -13.93 -11.64
C LEU A 17 12.43 -13.44 -12.34
N LEU A 18 12.11 -13.97 -13.54
CA LEU A 18 10.91 -13.58 -14.28
C LEU A 18 9.63 -13.94 -13.53
N ASP A 19 9.54 -15.13 -12.91
CA ASP A 19 8.40 -15.54 -12.10
C ASP A 19 8.19 -14.60 -10.90
N GLY A 20 9.27 -14.29 -10.16
CA GLY A 20 9.22 -13.37 -9.04
C GLY A 20 8.87 -11.94 -9.46
N LEU A 21 9.46 -11.43 -10.55
CA LEU A 21 9.16 -10.11 -11.09
C LEU A 21 7.71 -10.00 -11.58
N ALA A 22 7.13 -11.08 -12.12
CA ALA A 22 5.71 -11.10 -12.51
C ALA A 22 4.78 -10.86 -11.30
N LYS A 23 5.14 -11.38 -10.14
CA LYS A 23 4.43 -11.14 -8.88
C LYS A 23 4.63 -9.71 -8.33
N LEU A 24 5.63 -8.97 -8.80
CA LEU A 24 5.94 -7.59 -8.41
C LEU A 24 5.57 -6.55 -9.48
N GLU A 25 5.03 -6.94 -10.63
CA GLU A 25 4.72 -6.02 -11.73
C GLU A 25 3.72 -4.92 -11.33
N TYR A 26 2.88 -5.16 -10.30
CA TYR A 26 2.01 -4.14 -9.71
C TYR A 26 2.78 -2.98 -9.06
N ARG A 27 4.08 -3.16 -8.79
CA ARG A 27 4.96 -2.12 -8.25
C ARG A 27 5.61 -1.24 -9.33
N GLY A 28 5.82 -1.77 -10.54
CA GLY A 28 6.44 -1.02 -11.64
C GLY A 28 6.35 -1.80 -12.95
N TYR A 29 6.08 -1.09 -14.05
CA TYR A 29 5.81 -1.68 -15.36
C TYR A 29 6.30 -0.82 -16.54
N ASP A 30 7.10 0.22 -16.26
CA ASP A 30 7.61 1.15 -17.28
C ASP A 30 8.78 0.55 -18.07
N SER A 31 9.58 -0.24 -17.40
CA SER A 31 10.66 -1.04 -17.99
C SER A 31 11.06 -2.18 -17.05
N ALA A 32 11.73 -3.18 -17.58
CA ALA A 32 12.21 -4.32 -16.82
C ALA A 32 13.58 -4.78 -17.33
N GLY A 33 14.32 -5.50 -16.50
CA GLY A 33 15.55 -6.14 -16.91
C GLY A 33 16.08 -7.13 -15.89
N ILE A 34 16.91 -8.05 -16.37
CA ILE A 34 17.58 -9.06 -15.58
C ILE A 34 19.06 -9.11 -15.93
N ALA A 35 19.87 -9.45 -14.93
CA ALA A 35 21.28 -9.81 -15.09
C ALA A 35 21.49 -11.21 -14.54
N VAL A 36 22.13 -12.07 -15.31
CA VAL A 36 22.38 -13.47 -14.94
C VAL A 36 23.85 -13.81 -15.15
N ARG A 37 24.39 -14.62 -14.27
CA ARG A 37 25.78 -15.08 -14.33
C ARG A 37 25.88 -16.60 -14.35
N ASP A 38 26.75 -17.09 -15.26
CA ASP A 38 27.09 -18.49 -15.42
C ASP A 38 28.55 -18.72 -14.97
N GLY A 39 28.72 -18.98 -13.67
CA GLY A 39 30.04 -19.14 -13.07
C GLY A 39 30.95 -17.93 -13.32
N GLU A 40 32.16 -18.15 -13.82
CA GLU A 40 33.16 -17.09 -14.07
C GLU A 40 32.94 -16.30 -15.37
N LYS A 41 31.92 -16.65 -16.17
CA LYS A 41 31.60 -15.91 -17.39
C LYS A 41 31.14 -14.49 -17.09
N ASP A 42 31.27 -13.61 -18.08
CA ASP A 42 30.73 -12.26 -17.98
C ASP A 42 29.21 -12.29 -17.74
N VAL A 43 28.74 -11.31 -16.96
CA VAL A 43 27.33 -11.16 -16.69
C VAL A 43 26.54 -10.84 -17.96
N GLU A 44 25.51 -11.59 -18.23
CA GLU A 44 24.54 -11.32 -19.31
C GLU A 44 23.44 -10.42 -18.78
N ILE A 45 23.19 -9.29 -19.45
CA ILE A 45 22.18 -8.29 -19.07
C ILE A 45 21.21 -8.11 -20.22
N VAL A 46 19.91 -8.35 -19.97
CA VAL A 46 18.83 -8.09 -20.92
C VAL A 46 17.84 -7.11 -20.31
N LYS A 47 17.50 -6.07 -21.08
CA LYS A 47 16.58 -5.00 -20.68
C LYS A 47 15.48 -4.81 -21.71
N ALA A 48 14.32 -4.32 -21.25
CA ALA A 48 13.18 -3.99 -22.10
C ALA A 48 12.45 -2.76 -21.60
N LYS A 49 11.99 -1.92 -22.51
CA LYS A 49 11.00 -0.87 -22.23
C LYS A 49 9.61 -1.48 -22.22
N GLY A 50 8.76 -1.08 -21.29
CA GLY A 50 7.39 -1.54 -21.14
C GLY A 50 7.24 -2.67 -20.12
N ARG A 51 6.10 -3.36 -20.20
CA ARG A 51 5.73 -4.42 -19.25
C ARG A 51 6.69 -5.61 -19.29
N LEU A 52 6.73 -6.37 -18.20
CA LEU A 52 7.60 -7.53 -18.03
C LEU A 52 7.49 -8.57 -19.17
N ARG A 53 6.30 -8.68 -19.80
CA ARG A 53 6.10 -9.56 -20.95
C ARG A 53 7.11 -9.31 -22.07
N VAL A 54 7.46 -8.04 -22.33
CA VAL A 54 8.44 -7.72 -23.38
C VAL A 54 9.82 -8.28 -23.05
N LEU A 55 10.22 -8.25 -21.77
CA LEU A 55 11.45 -8.87 -21.30
C LEU A 55 11.40 -10.40 -21.39
N ALA A 56 10.28 -11.01 -21.01
CA ALA A 56 10.06 -12.45 -21.12
C ALA A 56 10.17 -12.93 -22.57
N GLU A 57 9.53 -12.23 -23.52
CA GLU A 57 9.65 -12.50 -24.97
C GLU A 57 11.11 -12.38 -25.45
N LYS A 58 11.87 -11.35 -25.04
CA LYS A 58 13.28 -11.17 -25.40
C LYS A 58 14.20 -12.27 -24.88
N THR A 59 13.86 -12.86 -23.75
CA THR A 59 14.66 -13.91 -23.09
C THR A 59 14.12 -15.31 -23.34
N ASN A 60 13.09 -15.46 -24.21
CA ASN A 60 12.37 -16.71 -24.43
C ASN A 60 11.95 -17.35 -23.08
N ASP A 61 11.19 -16.59 -22.28
CA ASP A 61 10.78 -16.94 -20.91
C ASP A 61 11.96 -17.36 -20.00
N GLY A 62 13.10 -16.69 -20.20
CA GLY A 62 14.33 -16.91 -19.44
C GLY A 62 15.18 -18.10 -19.92
N THR A 63 14.69 -18.90 -20.87
CA THR A 63 15.44 -20.08 -21.34
C THR A 63 16.65 -19.73 -22.23
N ALA A 64 16.70 -18.53 -22.79
CA ALA A 64 17.82 -18.04 -23.58
C ALA A 64 19.03 -17.63 -22.74
N MET A 65 18.85 -17.39 -21.42
CA MET A 65 19.89 -16.98 -20.50
C MET A 65 20.29 -18.13 -19.57
N HIS A 66 21.59 -18.39 -19.46
CA HIS A 66 22.10 -19.49 -18.64
C HIS A 66 22.85 -18.96 -17.42
N GLY A 67 22.65 -19.59 -16.27
CA GLY A 67 23.33 -19.26 -15.03
C GLY A 67 22.45 -19.48 -13.81
N THR A 68 23.09 -19.63 -12.65
CA THR A 68 22.44 -19.98 -11.38
C THR A 68 22.43 -18.85 -10.36
N CYS A 69 23.01 -17.70 -10.72
CA CYS A 69 23.02 -16.48 -9.91
C CYS A 69 22.54 -15.30 -10.76
N GLY A 70 21.64 -14.49 -10.23
CA GLY A 70 21.15 -13.33 -10.97
C GLY A 70 20.27 -12.39 -10.15
N ILE A 71 20.10 -11.18 -10.70
CA ILE A 71 19.24 -10.13 -10.16
C ILE A 71 18.33 -9.59 -11.24
N GLY A 72 17.15 -9.15 -10.85
CA GLY A 72 16.16 -8.61 -11.78
C GLY A 72 15.35 -7.48 -11.16
N HIS A 73 14.75 -6.67 -12.04
CA HIS A 73 14.06 -5.47 -11.67
C HIS A 73 12.88 -5.14 -12.59
N THR A 74 11.77 -4.67 -12.00
CA THR A 74 10.70 -3.97 -12.70
C THR A 74 10.68 -2.52 -12.23
N ARG A 75 10.75 -1.58 -13.19
CA ARG A 75 10.97 -0.16 -12.90
C ARG A 75 9.68 0.64 -12.98
N TRP A 76 9.53 1.53 -12.01
CA TRP A 76 8.72 2.72 -12.03
C TRP A 76 9.65 3.92 -12.16
N ALA A 77 9.57 4.65 -13.26
CA ALA A 77 10.52 5.72 -13.55
C ALA A 77 10.37 6.92 -12.59
N THR A 78 11.45 7.24 -11.89
CA THR A 78 11.58 8.45 -11.05
C THR A 78 12.62 9.40 -11.65
N HIS A 79 13.79 8.88 -12.07
CA HIS A 79 14.87 9.63 -12.71
C HIS A 79 15.18 9.01 -14.07
N GLY A 80 15.13 9.83 -15.13
CA GLY A 80 15.26 9.40 -16.52
C GLY A 80 14.00 8.75 -17.08
N GLU A 81 13.68 9.04 -18.35
CA GLU A 81 12.49 8.51 -19.02
C GLU A 81 12.49 6.98 -19.13
N PRO A 82 11.31 6.33 -19.27
CA PRO A 82 11.23 4.91 -19.56
C PRO A 82 11.92 4.55 -20.88
N SER A 83 13.06 3.85 -20.78
CA SER A 83 13.86 3.38 -21.93
C SER A 83 14.65 2.13 -21.55
N GLU A 84 15.18 1.40 -22.53
CA GLU A 84 16.09 0.27 -22.25
C GLU A 84 17.38 0.76 -21.59
N LEU A 85 17.87 1.95 -21.95
CA LEU A 85 19.09 2.52 -21.38
C LEU A 85 18.92 2.79 -19.87
N ASN A 86 17.79 3.38 -19.50
CA ASN A 86 17.46 3.73 -18.12
C ASN A 86 16.84 2.56 -17.32
N ALA A 87 16.52 1.42 -17.96
CA ALA A 87 16.10 0.22 -17.24
C ALA A 87 17.24 -0.36 -16.40
N HIS A 88 16.89 -0.94 -15.25
CA HIS A 88 17.84 -1.73 -14.45
C HIS A 88 17.98 -3.17 -14.99
N PRO A 89 19.08 -3.87 -14.71
CA PRO A 89 20.27 -3.51 -13.92
C PRO A 89 21.20 -2.49 -14.58
N HIS A 90 21.96 -1.75 -13.75
CA HIS A 90 23.09 -0.92 -14.19
C HIS A 90 24.42 -1.56 -13.82
N CYS A 91 25.50 -1.16 -14.50
CA CYS A 91 26.83 -1.70 -14.27
C CYS A 91 27.91 -0.61 -14.22
N SER A 92 29.05 -0.94 -13.60
CA SER A 92 30.28 -0.15 -13.68
C SER A 92 30.88 -0.20 -15.10
N ASP A 93 31.85 0.70 -15.41
CA ASP A 93 32.42 0.85 -16.73
C ASP A 93 33.07 -0.44 -17.26
N ASP A 94 33.69 -1.22 -16.37
CA ASP A 94 34.31 -2.49 -16.64
C ASP A 94 33.45 -3.73 -16.32
N ARG A 95 32.16 -3.50 -15.96
CA ARG A 95 31.19 -4.52 -15.54
C ARG A 95 31.62 -5.35 -14.31
N ASN A 96 32.50 -4.81 -13.48
CA ASN A 96 32.89 -5.48 -12.23
C ASN A 96 31.75 -5.52 -11.23
N VAL A 97 30.94 -4.47 -11.20
CA VAL A 97 29.80 -4.35 -10.31
C VAL A 97 28.52 -4.17 -11.14
N VAL A 98 27.51 -4.98 -10.86
CA VAL A 98 26.19 -4.92 -11.50
C VAL A 98 25.13 -4.87 -10.40
N GLY A 99 24.14 -3.98 -10.54
CA GLY A 99 23.14 -3.87 -9.49
C GLY A 99 21.82 -3.26 -9.92
N VAL A 100 20.83 -3.47 -9.06
CA VAL A 100 19.48 -2.91 -9.17
C VAL A 100 19.16 -2.11 -7.90
N HIS A 101 18.25 -1.17 -8.00
CA HIS A 101 17.94 -0.23 -6.94
C HIS A 101 16.46 0.12 -6.91
N ASN A 102 15.86 0.10 -5.72
CA ASN A 102 14.60 0.74 -5.40
C ASN A 102 14.87 1.90 -4.44
N GLY A 103 14.27 3.04 -4.67
CA GLY A 103 14.44 4.22 -3.84
C GLY A 103 14.79 5.47 -4.65
N ILE A 104 15.27 6.49 -3.96
CA ILE A 104 15.75 7.75 -4.55
C ILE A 104 17.06 8.13 -3.86
N ILE A 105 18.10 8.39 -4.66
CA ILE A 105 19.38 8.90 -4.18
C ILE A 105 19.40 10.42 -4.36
N GLU A 106 19.05 11.14 -3.31
CA GLU A 106 18.85 12.59 -3.34
C GLU A 106 20.09 13.38 -3.76
N ASN A 107 21.26 12.89 -3.38
CA ASN A 107 22.54 13.56 -3.70
C ASN A 107 23.24 12.97 -4.93
N TYR A 108 22.51 12.31 -5.85
CA TYR A 108 23.10 11.62 -7.00
C TYR A 108 23.89 12.56 -7.92
N GLN A 109 23.46 13.80 -8.10
CA GLN A 109 24.17 14.78 -8.94
C GLN A 109 25.56 15.11 -8.37
N GLU A 110 25.64 15.38 -7.08
CA GLU A 110 26.91 15.63 -6.37
C GLU A 110 27.86 14.42 -6.49
N LEU A 111 27.31 13.21 -6.30
CA LEU A 111 28.08 11.97 -6.42
C LEU A 111 28.53 11.71 -7.87
N ARG A 112 27.68 11.98 -8.85
CA ARG A 112 27.98 11.88 -10.28
C ARG A 112 29.14 12.77 -10.67
N GLU A 113 29.12 14.05 -10.30
CA GLU A 113 30.21 14.99 -10.56
C GLU A 113 31.54 14.51 -9.95
N LYS A 114 31.52 14.06 -8.69
CA LYS A 114 32.70 13.51 -8.02
C LYS A 114 33.26 12.29 -8.73
N LEU A 115 32.41 11.38 -9.19
CA LEU A 115 32.84 10.19 -9.92
C LEU A 115 33.35 10.52 -11.33
N GLN A 116 32.77 11.52 -12.03
CA GLN A 116 33.29 12.02 -13.29
C GLN A 116 34.72 12.57 -13.14
N HIS A 117 35.00 13.31 -12.07
CA HIS A 117 36.36 13.76 -11.75
C HIS A 117 37.32 12.61 -11.42
N LYS A 118 36.80 11.41 -11.13
CA LYS A 118 37.59 10.18 -10.94
C LYS A 118 37.70 9.33 -12.21
N GLY A 119 37.18 9.81 -13.35
CA GLY A 119 37.26 9.15 -14.63
C GLY A 119 36.09 8.21 -14.98
N TYR A 120 35.02 8.19 -14.19
CA TYR A 120 33.84 7.41 -14.51
C TYR A 120 32.98 8.08 -15.59
N ASN A 121 32.51 7.30 -16.54
CA ASN A 121 31.56 7.73 -17.56
C ASN A 121 30.14 7.32 -17.16
N PHE A 122 29.14 8.03 -17.64
CA PHE A 122 27.73 7.73 -17.36
C PHE A 122 26.96 7.57 -18.66
N TYR A 123 26.22 6.50 -18.79
CA TYR A 123 25.44 6.18 -19.99
C TYR A 123 23.94 6.34 -19.80
N SER A 124 23.47 6.47 -18.56
CA SER A 124 22.05 6.65 -18.24
C SER A 124 21.80 7.95 -17.46
N ASP A 125 20.51 8.32 -17.35
CA ASP A 125 20.08 9.46 -16.55
C ASP A 125 19.64 9.05 -15.13
N THR A 126 19.92 7.80 -14.73
CA THR A 126 19.43 7.27 -13.46
C THR A 126 20.38 7.55 -12.31
N ASP A 127 19.81 7.76 -11.14
CA ASP A 127 20.52 7.82 -9.86
C ASP A 127 21.14 6.46 -9.48
N THR A 128 20.54 5.36 -9.95
CA THR A 128 21.02 4.00 -9.72
C THR A 128 22.40 3.76 -10.34
N GLU A 129 22.64 4.22 -11.56
CA GLU A 129 23.98 4.09 -12.17
C GLU A 129 25.05 4.77 -11.30
N VAL A 130 24.69 5.90 -10.67
CA VAL A 130 25.61 6.62 -9.78
C VAL A 130 25.94 5.76 -8.55
N ALA A 131 24.93 5.12 -7.94
CA ALA A 131 25.14 4.24 -6.79
C ALA A 131 26.07 3.05 -7.15
N ILE A 132 25.83 2.39 -8.28
CA ILE A 132 26.62 1.24 -8.71
C ILE A 132 28.08 1.64 -8.99
N LYS A 133 28.30 2.78 -9.63
CA LYS A 133 29.66 3.30 -9.87
C LYS A 133 30.33 3.80 -8.59
N LEU A 134 29.58 4.30 -7.62
CA LEU A 134 30.12 4.65 -6.30
C LEU A 134 30.61 3.39 -5.56
N ILE A 135 29.85 2.30 -5.63
CA ILE A 135 30.25 1.02 -5.04
C ILE A 135 31.50 0.47 -5.74
N ASP A 136 31.57 0.51 -7.07
CA ASP A 136 32.74 0.10 -7.83
C ASP A 136 33.97 0.94 -7.48
N TYR A 137 33.80 2.26 -7.30
CA TYR A 137 34.89 3.14 -6.85
C TYR A 137 35.46 2.70 -5.49
N TYR A 138 34.59 2.41 -4.52
CA TYR A 138 35.03 1.94 -3.21
C TYR A 138 35.58 0.52 -3.25
N TYR A 139 35.03 -0.36 -4.09
CA TYR A 139 35.50 -1.72 -4.31
C TYR A 139 36.95 -1.74 -4.80
N LYS A 140 37.27 -0.87 -5.75
CA LYS A 140 38.66 -0.71 -6.23
C LYS A 140 39.58 -0.06 -5.22
N LYS A 141 39.03 0.80 -4.35
CA LYS A 141 39.82 1.53 -3.36
C LYS A 141 40.15 0.70 -2.11
N TYR A 142 39.31 -0.23 -1.71
CA TYR A 142 39.42 -1.02 -0.47
C TYR A 142 39.74 -2.50 -0.75
N GLU A 143 40.69 -2.74 -1.62
CA GLU A 143 41.26 -4.07 -1.90
C GLU A 143 40.24 -5.15 -2.27
N HIS A 144 39.20 -4.76 -2.98
CA HIS A 144 38.16 -5.66 -3.52
C HIS A 144 37.34 -6.41 -2.47
N THR A 145 36.96 -5.76 -1.35
CA THR A 145 36.00 -6.30 -0.39
C THR A 145 34.60 -5.76 -0.66
N PRO A 146 33.61 -6.62 -1.07
CA PRO A 146 32.25 -6.17 -1.35
C PRO A 146 31.56 -5.50 -0.14
N VAL A 147 31.73 -6.07 1.05
CA VAL A 147 31.11 -5.56 2.29
C VAL A 147 31.58 -4.15 2.58
N ASP A 148 32.91 -3.90 2.59
CA ASP A 148 33.46 -2.58 2.84
C ASP A 148 33.05 -1.57 1.77
N ALA A 149 33.09 -1.97 0.50
CA ALA A 149 32.70 -1.11 -0.62
C ALA A 149 31.24 -0.64 -0.50
N ILE A 150 30.33 -1.55 -0.17
CA ILE A 150 28.91 -1.24 -0.01
C ILE A 150 28.69 -0.38 1.23
N ASN A 151 29.29 -0.71 2.38
CA ASN A 151 29.17 0.06 3.61
C ASN A 151 29.65 1.52 3.43
N HIS A 152 30.78 1.72 2.74
CA HIS A 152 31.25 3.06 2.42
C HIS A 152 30.31 3.83 1.49
N ALA A 153 29.68 3.15 0.52
CA ALA A 153 28.69 3.77 -0.34
C ALA A 153 27.42 4.13 0.45
N MET A 154 26.94 3.24 1.32
CA MET A 154 25.77 3.47 2.17
C MET A 154 25.88 4.73 3.03
N VAL A 155 27.05 5.01 3.60
CA VAL A 155 27.32 6.22 4.40
C VAL A 155 27.31 7.49 3.53
N ARG A 156 27.63 7.39 2.25
CA ARG A 156 27.71 8.55 1.33
C ARG A 156 26.41 8.88 0.63
N ILE A 157 25.55 7.90 0.46
CA ILE A 157 24.25 8.07 -0.19
C ILE A 157 23.28 8.74 0.79
N ARG A 158 22.62 9.81 0.33
CA ARG A 158 21.45 10.41 1.01
C ARG A 158 20.18 9.97 0.32
N GLY A 159 19.10 9.80 1.08
CA GLY A 159 17.81 9.29 0.59
C GLY A 159 17.56 7.83 0.98
N SER A 160 16.57 7.21 0.32
CA SER A 160 16.16 5.83 0.57
C SER A 160 16.70 4.90 -0.51
N TYR A 161 17.08 3.67 -0.12
CA TYR A 161 17.52 2.66 -1.09
C TYR A 161 17.28 1.23 -0.59
N ALA A 162 17.01 0.35 -1.55
CA ALA A 162 17.18 -1.09 -1.46
C ALA A 162 18.00 -1.53 -2.68
N LEU A 163 19.14 -2.12 -2.45
CA LEU A 163 20.14 -2.49 -3.47
C LEU A 163 20.30 -4.01 -3.50
N ALA A 164 20.32 -4.60 -4.70
CA ALA A 164 20.84 -5.95 -4.91
C ALA A 164 21.98 -5.89 -5.93
N ILE A 165 23.13 -6.44 -5.56
CA ILE A 165 24.42 -6.18 -6.21
C ILE A 165 25.16 -7.50 -6.45
N MET A 166 25.77 -7.64 -7.62
CA MET A 166 26.66 -8.74 -7.99
C MET A 166 28.05 -8.19 -8.32
N PHE A 167 29.10 -8.90 -7.89
CA PHE A 167 30.51 -8.59 -8.19
C PHE A 167 31.11 -9.66 -9.07
N ARG A 168 31.99 -9.27 -10.01
CA ARG A 168 32.63 -10.20 -10.93
C ARG A 168 33.42 -11.28 -10.20
N ASP A 169 34.18 -10.87 -9.17
CA ASP A 169 35.08 -11.77 -8.45
C ASP A 169 34.34 -12.72 -7.49
N TYR A 170 33.03 -12.56 -7.35
CA TYR A 170 32.12 -13.36 -6.49
C TYR A 170 30.92 -13.88 -7.30
N PRO A 171 31.15 -14.83 -8.24
CA PRO A 171 30.18 -15.17 -9.28
C PRO A 171 28.90 -15.84 -8.79
N GLU A 172 28.87 -16.39 -7.58
CA GLU A 172 27.72 -17.08 -6.99
C GLU A 172 27.09 -16.33 -5.82
N GLU A 173 27.51 -15.08 -5.61
CA GLU A 173 27.06 -14.27 -4.49
C GLU A 173 26.24 -13.06 -4.93
N ILE A 174 25.24 -12.73 -4.11
CA ILE A 174 24.47 -11.50 -4.20
C ILE A 174 24.61 -10.75 -2.87
N TYR A 175 24.79 -9.45 -2.97
CA TYR A 175 24.86 -8.57 -1.81
C TYR A 175 23.61 -7.68 -1.80
N ALA A 176 22.89 -7.66 -0.67
CA ALA A 176 21.69 -6.87 -0.49
C ALA A 176 21.89 -5.85 0.63
N ALA A 177 21.56 -4.59 0.36
CA ALA A 177 21.68 -3.52 1.34
C ALA A 177 20.46 -2.62 1.30
N ARG A 178 20.03 -2.07 2.45
CA ARG A 178 18.86 -1.20 2.49
C ARG A 178 18.95 -0.05 3.46
N LYS A 179 18.23 1.01 3.12
CA LYS A 179 17.82 2.10 4.00
C LYS A 179 16.43 2.59 3.56
N ASP A 180 15.46 2.50 4.46
CA ASP A 180 14.08 2.99 4.31
C ASP A 180 13.24 2.41 3.15
N SER A 181 13.82 1.68 2.20
CA SER A 181 13.11 0.93 1.16
C SER A 181 12.93 -0.54 1.56
N PRO A 182 11.75 -1.20 1.31
CA PRO A 182 11.50 -2.56 1.75
C PRO A 182 12.36 -3.59 1.01
N MET A 183 12.87 -4.57 1.77
CA MET A 183 13.62 -5.71 1.25
C MET A 183 13.60 -6.86 2.25
N ILE A 184 13.45 -8.08 1.75
CA ILE A 184 13.50 -9.34 2.51
C ILE A 184 14.49 -10.30 1.89
N ILE A 185 15.01 -11.20 2.70
CA ILE A 185 15.93 -12.27 2.29
C ILE A 185 15.24 -13.60 2.55
N GLY A 186 15.04 -14.40 1.51
CA GLY A 186 14.46 -15.74 1.61
C GLY A 186 15.54 -16.81 1.58
N VAL A 187 15.31 -17.91 2.30
CA VAL A 187 16.22 -19.07 2.30
C VAL A 187 15.43 -20.37 2.10
N ALA A 188 16.01 -21.26 1.29
CA ALA A 188 15.54 -22.61 1.08
C ALA A 188 16.75 -23.57 1.04
N ASP A 189 16.51 -24.87 0.88
CA ASP A 189 17.60 -25.85 0.80
C ASP A 189 18.47 -25.60 -0.43
N GLY A 190 19.71 -25.16 -0.19
CA GLY A 190 20.68 -24.82 -1.22
C GLY A 190 20.33 -23.61 -2.11
N GLU A 191 19.38 -22.76 -1.72
CA GLU A 191 18.94 -21.60 -2.49
C GLU A 191 18.70 -20.38 -1.60
N SER A 192 19.05 -19.20 -2.09
CA SER A 192 18.82 -17.93 -1.42
C SER A 192 18.19 -16.92 -2.36
N PHE A 193 17.33 -16.08 -1.80
CA PHE A 193 16.53 -15.11 -2.52
C PHE A 193 16.66 -13.73 -1.88
N VAL A 194 16.65 -12.68 -2.68
CA VAL A 194 16.35 -11.32 -2.22
C VAL A 194 15.12 -10.82 -2.97
N ALA A 195 14.22 -10.18 -2.28
CA ALA A 195 13.02 -9.59 -2.90
C ALA A 195 12.60 -8.30 -2.19
N SER A 196 11.98 -7.40 -2.94
CA SER A 196 11.40 -6.20 -2.36
C SER A 196 10.03 -6.45 -1.72
N ASP A 197 9.41 -7.62 -1.95
CA ASP A 197 8.17 -8.03 -1.30
C ASP A 197 8.00 -9.55 -1.28
N VAL A 198 7.28 -10.04 -0.27
CA VAL A 198 7.03 -11.46 0.00
C VAL A 198 6.43 -12.24 -1.19
N PRO A 199 5.42 -11.74 -1.92
CA PRO A 199 4.80 -12.46 -3.04
C PRO A 199 5.78 -12.96 -4.10
N ALA A 200 6.91 -12.27 -4.28
CA ALA A 200 7.92 -12.63 -5.28
C ALA A 200 8.58 -13.98 -5.03
N ILE A 201 8.70 -14.39 -3.77
CA ILE A 201 9.44 -15.60 -3.38
C ILE A 201 8.60 -16.64 -2.66
N LEU A 202 7.34 -16.34 -2.36
CA LEU A 202 6.45 -17.19 -1.56
C LEU A 202 6.25 -18.61 -2.15
N LYS A 203 6.32 -18.75 -3.47
CA LYS A 203 6.28 -20.02 -4.20
C LYS A 203 7.50 -20.91 -3.88
N TYR A 204 8.62 -20.30 -3.54
CA TYR A 204 9.91 -20.97 -3.36
C TYR A 204 10.26 -21.20 -1.89
N THR A 205 9.94 -20.23 -1.04
CA THR A 205 10.18 -20.33 0.40
C THR A 205 9.21 -19.46 1.20
N ARG A 206 8.89 -19.92 2.41
CA ARG A 206 8.18 -19.17 3.44
C ARG A 206 9.13 -18.64 4.52
N ASN A 207 10.37 -19.11 4.52
CA ASN A 207 11.38 -18.75 5.50
C ASN A 207 12.11 -17.49 5.05
N VAL A 208 11.93 -16.40 5.79
CA VAL A 208 12.51 -15.10 5.44
C VAL A 208 13.21 -14.44 6.63
N TYR A 209 14.20 -13.60 6.32
CA TYR A 209 14.79 -12.65 7.24
C TYR A 209 14.42 -11.25 6.81
N TYR A 210 14.14 -10.39 7.77
CA TYR A 210 13.96 -8.96 7.55
C TYR A 210 15.29 -8.23 7.76
N ILE A 211 15.83 -7.66 6.68
CA ILE A 211 17.02 -6.83 6.75
C ILE A 211 16.66 -5.45 7.32
N GLY A 212 17.43 -4.96 8.29
CA GLY A 212 17.22 -3.65 8.92
C GLY A 212 17.77 -2.48 8.10
N ASN A 213 17.55 -1.26 8.59
CA ASN A 213 18.15 -0.07 7.99
C ASN A 213 19.65 -0.02 8.25
N MET A 214 20.40 0.37 7.21
CA MET A 214 21.87 0.42 7.25
C MET A 214 22.52 -0.94 7.55
N GLU A 215 21.86 -2.01 7.16
CA GLU A 215 22.39 -3.37 7.21
C GLU A 215 22.65 -3.90 5.80
N LEU A 216 23.54 -4.85 5.72
CA LEU A 216 23.93 -5.55 4.50
C LEU A 216 23.76 -7.06 4.71
N CYS A 217 23.36 -7.78 3.68
CA CYS A 217 23.31 -9.24 3.65
C CYS A 217 24.11 -9.76 2.46
N ARG A 218 24.97 -10.75 2.69
CA ARG A 218 25.59 -11.59 1.66
C ARG A 218 24.78 -12.86 1.50
N LEU A 219 24.33 -13.13 0.28
CA LEU A 219 23.58 -14.32 -0.09
C LEU A 219 24.50 -15.26 -0.87
N GLN A 220 24.57 -16.51 -0.44
CA GLN A 220 25.19 -17.63 -1.11
C GLN A 220 24.15 -18.75 -1.28
N LYS A 221 24.47 -19.85 -1.94
CA LYS A 221 23.56 -20.99 -2.14
C LYS A 221 23.08 -21.58 -0.79
N GLY A 222 21.89 -21.19 -0.34
CA GLY A 222 21.27 -21.65 0.90
C GLY A 222 21.84 -21.03 2.19
N ASN A 223 22.86 -20.15 2.08
CA ASN A 223 23.46 -19.48 3.23
C ASN A 223 23.35 -17.97 3.09
N VAL A 224 23.10 -17.30 4.21
CA VAL A 224 23.03 -15.84 4.29
C VAL A 224 23.81 -15.35 5.50
N THR A 225 24.55 -14.27 5.32
CA THR A 225 25.31 -13.63 6.40
C THR A 225 24.94 -12.15 6.43
N PHE A 226 24.58 -11.64 7.60
CA PHE A 226 24.22 -10.24 7.78
C PHE A 226 25.35 -9.46 8.43
N TYR A 227 25.48 -8.20 8.03
CA TYR A 227 26.52 -7.30 8.51
C TYR A 227 25.91 -5.96 8.93
N ASN A 228 26.46 -5.38 10.00
CA ASN A 228 26.21 -3.99 10.36
C ASN A 228 27.05 -3.03 9.49
N LEU A 229 26.92 -1.74 9.74
CA LEU A 229 27.64 -0.70 8.99
C LEU A 229 29.15 -0.71 9.22
N ASP A 230 29.62 -1.27 10.34
CA ASP A 230 31.04 -1.41 10.68
C ASP A 230 31.66 -2.67 10.03
N GLY A 231 30.82 -3.51 9.39
CA GLY A 231 31.27 -4.76 8.74
C GLY A 231 31.28 -5.97 9.69
N ASP A 232 30.79 -5.82 10.91
CA ASP A 232 30.68 -6.94 11.84
C ASP A 232 29.48 -7.82 11.46
N GLU A 233 29.64 -9.14 11.62
CA GLU A 233 28.53 -10.08 11.42
C GLU A 233 27.49 -9.93 12.54
N ILE A 234 26.21 -9.94 12.15
CA ILE A 234 25.06 -9.85 13.07
C ILE A 234 24.12 -11.03 12.87
N GLU A 235 23.49 -11.49 13.95
CA GLU A 235 22.48 -12.53 13.90
C GLU A 235 21.10 -11.93 13.62
N LYS A 236 20.26 -12.69 12.90
CA LYS A 236 18.88 -12.34 12.58
C LYS A 236 17.94 -13.52 12.84
N ASP A 237 16.73 -13.22 13.27
CA ASP A 237 15.70 -14.23 13.45
C ASP A 237 15.06 -14.62 12.12
N LEU A 238 14.94 -15.94 11.91
CA LEU A 238 14.21 -16.50 10.78
C LEU A 238 12.70 -16.44 11.08
N VAL A 239 11.93 -15.86 10.16
CA VAL A 239 10.49 -15.73 10.28
C VAL A 239 9.81 -16.59 9.23
N GLU A 240 8.83 -17.41 9.62
CA GLU A 240 7.99 -18.16 8.70
C GLU A 240 6.76 -17.34 8.30
N ILE A 241 6.59 -17.10 6.99
CA ILE A 241 5.44 -16.40 6.44
C ILE A 241 4.22 -17.32 6.45
N GLN A 242 3.18 -16.90 7.15
CA GLN A 242 1.93 -17.67 7.31
C GLN A 242 0.92 -17.46 6.16
N TRP A 243 1.25 -16.68 5.14
CA TRP A 243 0.35 -16.41 4.03
C TRP A 243 0.16 -17.64 3.15
N ASP A 244 -1.09 -17.83 2.71
CA ASP A 244 -1.40 -18.83 1.70
C ASP A 244 -0.99 -18.33 0.30
N ALA A 245 -0.19 -19.13 -0.41
CA ALA A 245 0.23 -18.79 -1.77
C ALA A 245 -0.96 -18.76 -2.74
N GLU A 246 -2.00 -19.60 -2.52
CA GLU A 246 -3.23 -19.62 -3.32
C GLU A 246 -4.05 -18.33 -3.13
N ALA A 247 -3.96 -17.67 -1.98
CA ALA A 247 -4.62 -16.40 -1.73
C ALA A 247 -4.12 -15.27 -2.64
N ALA A 248 -2.92 -15.37 -3.19
CA ALA A 248 -2.36 -14.44 -4.16
C ALA A 248 -2.76 -14.73 -5.62
N GLU A 249 -3.70 -15.66 -5.87
CA GLU A 249 -4.22 -15.98 -7.19
C GLU A 249 -5.61 -15.37 -7.42
N LYS A 250 -6.04 -15.23 -8.68
CA LYS A 250 -7.35 -14.63 -9.03
C LYS A 250 -8.56 -15.48 -8.67
N ALA A 251 -8.40 -16.74 -8.31
CA ALA A 251 -9.46 -17.68 -7.88
C ALA A 251 -10.70 -17.68 -8.79
N GLY A 252 -10.50 -17.60 -10.11
CA GLY A 252 -11.59 -17.60 -11.12
C GLY A 252 -12.19 -16.23 -11.44
N PHE A 253 -11.80 -15.17 -10.74
CA PHE A 253 -12.21 -13.81 -11.09
C PHE A 253 -11.39 -13.25 -12.26
N GLU A 254 -12.00 -12.39 -13.06
CA GLU A 254 -11.30 -11.71 -14.16
C GLU A 254 -10.17 -10.80 -13.66
N HIS A 255 -10.42 -10.09 -12.55
CA HIS A 255 -9.51 -9.11 -11.96
C HIS A 255 -9.31 -9.36 -10.45
N PHE A 256 -8.12 -9.03 -9.92
CA PHE A 256 -7.85 -9.06 -8.49
C PHE A 256 -8.77 -8.12 -7.71
N MET A 257 -9.04 -6.93 -8.22
CA MET A 257 -9.93 -5.99 -7.55
C MET A 257 -11.32 -6.58 -7.28
N MET A 258 -11.92 -7.27 -8.26
CA MET A 258 -13.22 -7.91 -8.06
C MET A 258 -13.15 -9.07 -7.06
N LYS A 259 -12.09 -9.89 -7.10
CA LYS A 259 -11.83 -10.92 -6.09
C LYS A 259 -11.76 -10.28 -4.68
N GLU A 260 -10.97 -9.22 -4.54
CA GLU A 260 -10.73 -8.54 -3.26
C GLU A 260 -12.00 -7.85 -2.73
N ILE A 261 -12.87 -7.34 -3.61
CA ILE A 261 -14.21 -6.87 -3.24
C ILE A 261 -15.05 -8.03 -2.66
N HIS A 262 -15.00 -9.23 -3.26
CA HIS A 262 -15.72 -10.40 -2.78
C HIS A 262 -15.09 -11.07 -1.55
N GLU A 263 -13.83 -10.81 -1.26
CA GLU A 263 -13.16 -11.25 -0.04
C GLU A 263 -13.48 -10.41 1.20
N GLN A 264 -14.10 -9.24 1.03
CA GLN A 264 -14.38 -8.33 2.16
C GLN A 264 -15.19 -8.99 3.29
N PRO A 265 -16.24 -9.80 3.06
CA PRO A 265 -16.96 -10.47 4.14
C PRO A 265 -16.03 -11.32 5.01
N LYS A 266 -15.17 -12.12 4.37
CA LYS A 266 -14.19 -12.96 5.09
C LYS A 266 -13.16 -12.10 5.82
N ALA A 267 -12.58 -11.11 5.15
CA ALA A 267 -11.55 -10.24 5.71
C ALA A 267 -12.07 -9.46 6.94
N VAL A 268 -13.30 -8.93 6.85
CA VAL A 268 -13.97 -8.25 7.98
C VAL A 268 -14.20 -9.22 9.14
N ARG A 269 -14.69 -10.43 8.86
CA ARG A 269 -14.90 -11.48 9.88
C ARG A 269 -13.59 -11.86 10.58
N ASP A 270 -12.53 -12.05 9.82
CA ASP A 270 -11.20 -12.40 10.34
C ASP A 270 -10.64 -11.26 11.21
N THR A 271 -10.81 -10.00 10.80
CA THR A 271 -10.40 -8.81 11.58
C THR A 271 -11.15 -8.73 12.92
N VAL A 272 -12.47 -8.90 12.91
CA VAL A 272 -13.27 -8.93 14.16
C VAL A 272 -12.81 -10.07 15.06
N ASN A 273 -12.71 -11.27 14.51
CA ASN A 273 -12.35 -12.48 15.27
C ASN A 273 -10.90 -12.46 15.77
N SER A 274 -10.04 -11.60 15.28
CA SER A 274 -8.65 -11.49 15.77
C SER A 274 -8.58 -11.00 17.22
N VAL A 275 -9.54 -10.17 17.64
CA VAL A 275 -9.55 -9.51 18.96
C VAL A 275 -10.88 -9.65 19.73
N VAL A 276 -11.93 -10.17 19.12
CA VAL A 276 -13.19 -10.44 19.83
C VAL A 276 -13.22 -11.89 20.32
N ARG A 277 -13.38 -12.08 21.63
CA ARG A 277 -13.48 -13.37 22.30
C ARG A 277 -14.68 -13.33 23.26
N ASP A 278 -15.59 -14.31 23.15
CA ASP A 278 -16.75 -14.44 24.02
C ASP A 278 -17.58 -13.14 24.15
N GLY A 279 -17.75 -12.42 23.03
CA GLY A 279 -18.50 -11.16 22.96
C GLY A 279 -17.78 -9.95 23.59
N LYS A 280 -16.49 -10.05 23.89
CA LYS A 280 -15.66 -8.97 24.44
C LYS A 280 -14.46 -8.71 23.56
N ILE A 281 -13.98 -7.46 23.57
CA ILE A 281 -12.75 -7.06 22.88
C ILE A 281 -11.56 -7.35 23.81
N ASP A 282 -10.54 -7.99 23.25
CA ASP A 282 -9.25 -8.23 23.90
C ASP A 282 -8.13 -7.60 23.05
N LEU A 283 -7.61 -6.47 23.52
CA LEU A 283 -6.49 -5.75 22.90
C LEU A 283 -5.12 -6.18 23.43
N GLY A 284 -5.03 -7.28 24.20
CA GLY A 284 -3.74 -7.77 24.72
C GLY A 284 -2.70 -8.01 23.64
N GLY A 285 -3.13 -8.55 22.47
CA GLY A 285 -2.28 -8.73 21.30
C GLY A 285 -1.89 -7.45 20.57
N VAL A 286 -2.61 -6.35 20.78
CA VAL A 286 -2.28 -5.00 20.25
C VAL A 286 -1.24 -4.32 21.12
N GLY A 287 -1.24 -4.62 22.42
CA GLY A 287 -0.25 -4.14 23.38
C GLY A 287 -0.58 -2.81 24.07
N ILE A 288 -1.71 -2.17 23.73
CA ILE A 288 -2.18 -0.96 24.43
C ILE A 288 -2.90 -1.37 25.73
N THR A 289 -2.58 -0.73 26.83
CA THR A 289 -3.13 -1.03 28.13
C THR A 289 -4.36 -0.18 28.47
N GLU A 290 -5.24 -0.69 29.37
CA GLU A 290 -6.38 0.09 29.86
C GLU A 290 -5.94 1.39 30.55
N GLU A 291 -4.80 1.38 31.26
CA GLU A 291 -4.25 2.59 31.90
C GLU A 291 -3.86 3.66 30.88
N GLU A 292 -3.26 3.26 29.75
CA GLU A 292 -2.95 4.18 28.66
C GLU A 292 -4.23 4.75 28.05
N ILE A 293 -5.24 3.89 27.77
CA ILE A 293 -6.53 4.31 27.21
C ILE A 293 -7.24 5.30 28.12
N GLN A 294 -7.29 5.06 29.43
CA GLN A 294 -7.94 5.96 30.41
C GLN A 294 -7.32 7.36 30.42
N LYS A 295 -6.02 7.46 30.16
CA LYS A 295 -5.28 8.73 30.19
C LYS A 295 -5.34 9.51 28.88
N LEU A 296 -5.84 8.93 27.78
CA LEU A 296 -5.87 9.59 26.47
C LEU A 296 -6.65 10.90 26.50
N GLN A 297 -6.05 11.96 25.97
CA GLN A 297 -6.64 13.29 25.87
C GLN A 297 -6.84 13.74 24.42
N GLN A 298 -6.05 13.20 23.49
CA GLN A 298 -6.08 13.56 22.08
C GLN A 298 -5.62 12.39 21.23
N ILE A 299 -6.27 12.16 20.11
CA ILE A 299 -5.84 11.19 19.09
C ILE A 299 -5.51 11.94 17.80
N TYR A 300 -4.41 11.56 17.15
CA TYR A 300 -4.08 11.93 15.78
C TYR A 300 -4.15 10.67 14.93
N ILE A 301 -4.92 10.70 13.84
CA ILE A 301 -4.91 9.63 12.83
C ILE A 301 -4.17 10.15 11.62
N VAL A 302 -3.08 9.49 11.27
CA VAL A 302 -2.16 9.95 10.22
C VAL A 302 -2.03 8.88 9.15
N ALA A 303 -2.32 9.24 7.90
CA ALA A 303 -2.34 8.28 6.80
C ALA A 303 -2.29 8.96 5.43
N CYS A 304 -2.25 8.15 4.36
CA CYS A 304 -2.28 8.56 2.96
C CYS A 304 -3.45 7.90 2.22
N GLY A 305 -4.03 8.58 1.22
CA GLY A 305 -5.01 8.03 0.30
C GLY A 305 -6.25 7.44 1.00
N SER A 306 -6.65 6.21 0.63
CA SER A 306 -7.81 5.52 1.21
C SER A 306 -7.70 5.35 2.73
N ALA A 307 -6.49 5.13 3.26
CA ALA A 307 -6.27 5.02 4.70
C ALA A 307 -6.52 6.37 5.42
N TYR A 308 -6.27 7.51 4.77
CA TYR A 308 -6.66 8.82 5.29
C TYR A 308 -8.19 8.94 5.39
N HIS A 309 -8.93 8.46 4.38
CA HIS A 309 -10.40 8.45 4.41
C HIS A 309 -10.96 7.52 5.51
N VAL A 310 -10.28 6.41 5.82
CA VAL A 310 -10.57 5.61 7.04
C VAL A 310 -10.47 6.48 8.28
N GLY A 311 -9.39 7.27 8.40
CA GLY A 311 -9.20 8.19 9.51
C GLY A 311 -10.33 9.21 9.64
N VAL A 312 -10.79 9.78 8.51
CA VAL A 312 -11.91 10.73 8.50
C VAL A 312 -13.22 10.09 8.99
N ALA A 313 -13.49 8.83 8.61
CA ALA A 313 -14.66 8.11 9.13
C ALA A 313 -14.50 7.74 10.62
N ALA A 314 -13.30 7.25 11.00
CA ALA A 314 -12.97 6.86 12.36
C ALA A 314 -13.06 8.04 13.36
N GLN A 315 -12.75 9.26 12.92
CA GLN A 315 -12.87 10.46 13.74
C GLN A 315 -14.28 10.59 14.32
N TYR A 316 -15.31 10.48 13.49
CA TYR A 316 -16.71 10.59 13.94
C TYR A 316 -17.06 9.50 14.96
N VAL A 317 -16.58 8.29 14.76
CA VAL A 317 -16.90 7.16 15.65
C VAL A 317 -16.16 7.26 16.98
N ILE A 318 -14.88 7.62 16.99
CA ILE A 318 -14.09 7.80 18.22
C ILE A 318 -14.63 8.98 19.05
N GLU A 319 -14.90 10.11 18.39
CA GLU A 319 -15.41 11.30 19.08
C GLU A 319 -16.80 11.06 19.68
N GLU A 320 -17.69 10.35 18.98
CA GLU A 320 -19.03 10.01 19.46
C GLU A 320 -18.98 9.01 20.63
N LEU A 321 -18.24 7.91 20.49
CA LEU A 321 -18.24 6.84 21.48
C LEU A 321 -17.29 7.11 22.65
N ALA A 322 -16.04 7.43 22.37
CA ALA A 322 -14.99 7.54 23.40
C ALA A 322 -14.81 8.96 23.96
N GLN A 323 -15.44 9.95 23.33
CA GLN A 323 -15.33 11.37 23.69
C GLN A 323 -13.88 11.87 23.82
N ILE A 324 -13.05 11.42 22.86
CA ILE A 324 -11.66 11.86 22.72
C ILE A 324 -11.57 12.71 21.45
N PRO A 325 -11.10 13.97 21.50
CA PRO A 325 -10.89 14.78 20.31
C PRO A 325 -9.93 14.08 19.35
N VAL A 326 -10.28 14.04 18.06
CA VAL A 326 -9.49 13.40 17.00
C VAL A 326 -9.07 14.42 15.95
N ARG A 327 -7.83 14.37 15.52
CA ARG A 327 -7.35 15.08 14.33
C ARG A 327 -6.91 14.09 13.28
N VAL A 328 -7.39 14.28 12.07
CA VAL A 328 -6.99 13.44 10.93
C VAL A 328 -6.08 14.26 10.03
N GLU A 329 -4.89 13.73 9.77
CA GLU A 329 -3.84 14.45 9.07
C GLU A 329 -3.31 13.60 7.89
N LEU A 330 -3.03 14.27 6.77
CA LEU A 330 -2.26 13.66 5.70
C LEU A 330 -0.82 13.45 6.17
N ALA A 331 -0.27 12.25 5.97
CA ALA A 331 1.08 11.94 6.45
C ALA A 331 2.14 12.82 5.78
N SER A 332 1.97 13.15 4.50
CA SER A 332 2.83 14.08 3.76
C SER A 332 2.90 15.48 4.37
N GLU A 333 1.81 15.95 5.00
CA GLU A 333 1.75 17.27 5.64
C GLU A 333 2.19 17.20 7.11
N PHE A 334 1.83 16.12 7.80
CA PHE A 334 2.16 15.90 9.21
C PHE A 334 3.68 15.94 9.45
N ARG A 335 4.46 15.29 8.59
CA ARG A 335 5.91 15.15 8.74
C ARG A 335 6.71 16.46 8.64
N TYR A 336 6.14 17.49 8.02
CA TYR A 336 6.83 18.78 7.81
C TYR A 336 6.31 19.92 8.67
N ARG A 337 5.22 19.68 9.39
CA ARG A 337 4.62 20.69 10.25
C ARG A 337 5.10 20.54 11.69
N ARG A 338 5.38 21.66 12.36
CA ARG A 338 5.61 21.65 13.81
C ARG A 338 4.34 21.20 14.52
N MET A 339 4.37 20.02 15.12
CA MET A 339 3.25 19.46 15.86
C MET A 339 3.21 19.99 17.30
N LEU A 340 1.99 20.25 17.75
CA LEU A 340 1.70 20.64 19.13
C LEU A 340 0.80 19.57 19.74
N PHE A 341 1.42 18.62 20.42
CA PHE A 341 0.70 17.52 21.05
C PHE A 341 0.17 17.91 22.42
N ALA A 342 -1.09 17.53 22.71
CA ALA A 342 -1.61 17.55 24.07
C ALA A 342 -0.88 16.47 24.91
N PRO A 343 -0.85 16.61 26.24
CA PRO A 343 -0.39 15.51 27.10
C PRO A 343 -1.19 14.24 26.81
N ASN A 344 -0.54 13.07 26.95
CA ASN A 344 -1.16 11.76 26.72
C ASN A 344 -1.88 11.66 25.34
N SER A 345 -1.25 12.21 24.31
CA SER A 345 -1.70 12.01 22.92
C SER A 345 -1.31 10.62 22.42
N LEU A 346 -2.13 10.07 21.51
CA LEU A 346 -1.85 8.87 20.74
C LEU A 346 -1.82 9.22 19.24
N VAL A 347 -0.79 8.78 18.54
CA VAL A 347 -0.74 8.88 17.07
C VAL A 347 -1.04 7.50 16.48
N ILE A 348 -2.16 7.39 15.76
CA ILE A 348 -2.56 6.18 15.05
C ILE A 348 -2.11 6.32 13.59
N ILE A 349 -1.22 5.43 13.16
CA ILE A 349 -0.74 5.35 11.78
C ILE A 349 -1.52 4.25 11.05
N VAL A 350 -2.22 4.61 9.97
CA VAL A 350 -2.98 3.63 9.18
C VAL A 350 -2.29 3.41 7.84
N SER A 351 -1.91 2.15 7.55
CA SER A 351 -1.24 1.79 6.30
C SER A 351 -1.48 0.32 5.97
N GLN A 352 -2.00 0.02 4.79
CA GLN A 352 -2.20 -1.37 4.35
C GLN A 352 -0.87 -2.12 4.29
N SER A 353 0.13 -1.57 3.60
CA SER A 353 1.44 -2.20 3.42
C SER A 353 2.36 -2.10 4.64
N GLY A 354 2.14 -1.09 5.49
CA GLY A 354 3.07 -0.73 6.55
C GLY A 354 4.44 -0.25 6.07
N GLU A 355 4.55 0.14 4.78
CA GLU A 355 5.79 0.58 4.12
C GLU A 355 5.63 1.94 3.41
N THR A 356 4.53 2.64 3.63
CA THR A 356 4.29 3.97 3.03
C THR A 356 5.28 4.98 3.60
N ALA A 357 6.10 5.60 2.75
CA ALA A 357 7.21 6.46 3.15
C ALA A 357 6.77 7.61 4.06
N ASP A 358 5.74 8.36 3.66
CA ASP A 358 5.23 9.48 4.48
C ASP A 358 4.65 9.01 5.82
N SER A 359 3.92 7.89 5.82
CA SER A 359 3.35 7.31 7.06
C SER A 359 4.45 6.83 8.03
N LEU A 360 5.53 6.24 7.49
CA LEU A 360 6.69 5.84 8.28
C LEU A 360 7.43 7.06 8.84
N ALA A 361 7.61 8.11 8.05
CA ALA A 361 8.22 9.35 8.51
C ALA A 361 7.37 10.02 9.59
N ALA A 362 6.04 10.05 9.43
CA ALA A 362 5.13 10.57 10.44
C ALA A 362 5.18 9.78 11.76
N LEU A 363 5.29 8.43 11.69
CA LEU A 363 5.52 7.58 12.86
C LEU A 363 6.78 7.98 13.62
N ARG A 364 7.88 8.11 12.90
CA ARG A 364 9.19 8.46 13.48
C ARG A 364 9.18 9.87 14.07
N GLU A 365 8.52 10.81 13.40
CA GLU A 365 8.33 12.18 13.91
C GLU A 365 7.54 12.16 15.24
N ALA A 366 6.41 11.45 15.32
CA ALA A 366 5.65 11.31 16.56
C ALA A 366 6.50 10.72 17.70
N LYS A 367 7.29 9.69 17.42
CA LYS A 367 8.20 9.08 18.40
C LYS A 367 9.32 10.03 18.83
N ALA A 368 9.84 10.87 17.95
CA ALA A 368 10.84 11.89 18.29
C ALA A 368 10.29 12.94 19.28
N TYR A 369 8.97 13.21 19.24
CA TYR A 369 8.28 14.03 20.25
C TYR A 369 7.93 13.25 21.54
N GLY A 370 8.24 11.96 21.63
CA GLY A 370 7.91 11.11 22.78
C GLY A 370 6.43 10.72 22.87
N VAL A 371 5.68 10.85 21.77
CA VAL A 371 4.26 10.50 21.72
C VAL A 371 4.11 9.01 21.40
N LYS A 372 3.21 8.34 22.10
CA LYS A 372 2.86 6.93 21.85
C LYS A 372 2.24 6.74 20.48
N THR A 373 2.57 5.63 19.86
CA THR A 373 2.13 5.31 18.49
C THR A 373 1.42 3.97 18.42
N LEU A 374 0.34 3.91 17.64
CA LEU A 374 -0.38 2.68 17.32
C LEU A 374 -0.46 2.54 15.80
N ALA A 375 -0.05 1.40 15.27
CA ALA A 375 -0.16 1.09 13.84
C ALA A 375 -1.40 0.22 13.57
N ILE A 376 -2.19 0.59 12.56
CA ILE A 376 -3.22 -0.29 11.95
C ILE A 376 -2.66 -0.71 10.59
N VAL A 377 -2.20 -1.95 10.48
CA VAL A 377 -1.51 -2.47 9.29
C VAL A 377 -2.00 -3.86 8.91
N ASN A 378 -1.85 -4.22 7.64
CA ASN A 378 -2.20 -5.57 7.17
C ASN A 378 -0.97 -6.49 7.07
N VAL A 379 0.19 -5.95 6.70
CA VAL A 379 1.39 -6.76 6.49
C VAL A 379 2.13 -6.97 7.80
N VAL A 380 2.16 -8.22 8.25
CA VAL A 380 2.87 -8.63 9.46
C VAL A 380 4.38 -8.42 9.26
N GLY A 381 5.04 -7.82 10.26
CA GLY A 381 6.48 -7.56 10.22
C GLY A 381 6.90 -6.41 9.30
N SER A 382 5.96 -5.62 8.78
CA SER A 382 6.27 -4.40 8.04
C SER A 382 7.04 -3.39 8.88
N THR A 383 7.70 -2.43 8.23
CA THR A 383 8.54 -1.45 8.92
C THR A 383 7.74 -0.62 9.94
N ILE A 384 6.54 -0.15 9.57
CA ILE A 384 5.66 0.58 10.50
C ILE A 384 5.27 -0.31 11.70
N ALA A 385 4.95 -1.60 11.45
CA ALA A 385 4.62 -2.53 12.53
C ALA A 385 5.77 -2.77 13.51
N ARG A 386 7.00 -2.86 13.02
CA ARG A 386 8.19 -3.06 13.87
C ARG A 386 8.58 -1.81 14.67
N GLU A 387 8.28 -0.63 14.14
CA GLU A 387 8.70 0.63 14.77
C GLU A 387 7.62 1.25 15.68
N ALA A 388 6.34 0.89 15.52
CA ALA A 388 5.25 1.38 16.37
C ALA A 388 5.31 0.80 17.79
N ASP A 389 4.78 1.53 18.77
CA ASP A 389 4.69 1.06 20.17
C ASP A 389 3.59 -0.01 20.32
N HIS A 390 2.49 0.12 19.57
CA HIS A 390 1.33 -0.77 19.55
C HIS A 390 0.96 -1.12 18.13
N VAL A 391 0.48 -2.35 17.86
CA VAL A 391 0.15 -2.80 16.50
C VAL A 391 -1.17 -3.55 16.45
N PHE A 392 -2.08 -3.08 15.62
CA PHE A 392 -3.30 -3.79 15.24
C PHE A 392 -3.14 -4.35 13.83
N TYR A 393 -3.10 -5.68 13.69
CA TYR A 393 -3.07 -6.37 12.39
C TYR A 393 -4.49 -6.62 11.89
N THR A 394 -4.81 -6.17 10.68
CA THR A 394 -6.16 -6.33 10.10
C THR A 394 -6.42 -7.73 9.54
N LEU A 395 -5.37 -8.51 9.27
CA LEU A 395 -5.44 -9.90 8.78
C LEU A 395 -6.28 -10.08 7.50
N ALA A 396 -6.33 -9.05 6.63
CA ALA A 396 -7.10 -9.06 5.39
C ALA A 396 -6.51 -10.00 4.30
N GLY A 397 -5.37 -10.61 4.57
CA GLY A 397 -4.61 -11.36 3.55
C GLY A 397 -3.97 -10.44 2.48
N PRO A 398 -3.33 -11.00 1.45
CA PRO A 398 -2.68 -10.22 0.41
C PRO A 398 -3.71 -9.43 -0.41
N GLU A 399 -3.44 -8.15 -0.65
CA GLU A 399 -4.20 -7.26 -1.53
C GLU A 399 -3.29 -6.81 -2.68
N ILE A 400 -3.62 -7.24 -3.91
CA ILE A 400 -2.78 -7.14 -5.10
C ILE A 400 -3.20 -5.98 -6.00
N ALA A 401 -4.53 -5.77 -6.19
CA ALA A 401 -5.04 -4.64 -6.96
C ALA A 401 -4.50 -3.32 -6.40
N VAL A 402 -4.05 -2.42 -7.29
CA VAL A 402 -3.47 -1.15 -6.87
C VAL A 402 -4.48 -0.32 -6.09
N ALA A 403 -5.71 -0.22 -6.58
CA ALA A 403 -6.80 0.44 -5.86
C ALA A 403 -7.23 -0.41 -4.66
N THR A 404 -7.10 0.14 -3.48
CA THR A 404 -7.44 -0.53 -2.21
C THR A 404 -8.95 -0.75 -2.08
N THR A 405 -9.37 -1.93 -1.61
CA THR A 405 -10.76 -2.30 -1.35
C THR A 405 -10.93 -2.96 0.02
N LYS A 406 -10.54 -4.23 0.17
CA LYS A 406 -10.70 -4.97 1.41
C LYS A 406 -9.87 -4.41 2.58
N ALA A 407 -8.70 -3.85 2.29
CA ALA A 407 -7.90 -3.21 3.33
C ALA A 407 -8.59 -1.97 3.91
N TYR A 408 -9.28 -1.16 3.08
CA TYR A 408 -10.10 -0.04 3.57
C TYR A 408 -11.18 -0.54 4.55
N SER A 409 -11.95 -1.56 4.18
CA SER A 409 -13.00 -2.12 5.03
C SER A 409 -12.45 -2.70 6.34
N THR A 410 -11.34 -3.44 6.30
CA THR A 410 -10.74 -4.00 7.53
C THR A 410 -10.11 -2.94 8.43
N GLN A 411 -9.58 -1.86 7.87
CA GLN A 411 -9.09 -0.71 8.63
C GLN A 411 -10.23 0.05 9.32
N LEU A 412 -11.39 0.20 8.67
CA LEU A 412 -12.61 0.74 9.31
C LEU A 412 -13.01 -0.14 10.51
N ILE A 413 -13.08 -1.45 10.32
CA ILE A 413 -13.43 -2.39 11.40
C ILE A 413 -12.45 -2.30 12.57
N ALA A 414 -11.14 -2.25 12.29
CA ALA A 414 -10.13 -2.06 13.33
C ALA A 414 -10.35 -0.75 14.11
N SER A 415 -10.69 0.32 13.40
CA SER A 415 -10.98 1.62 14.02
C SER A 415 -12.24 1.57 14.89
N TYR A 416 -13.29 0.86 14.46
CA TYR A 416 -14.52 0.68 15.25
C TYR A 416 -14.27 -0.14 16.52
N ILE A 417 -13.52 -1.22 16.42
CA ILE A 417 -13.10 -2.04 17.56
C ILE A 417 -12.34 -1.19 18.59
N LEU A 418 -11.36 -0.41 18.14
CA LEU A 418 -10.63 0.52 19.02
C LEU A 418 -11.57 1.56 19.65
N SER A 419 -12.53 2.10 18.88
CA SER A 419 -13.48 3.10 19.38
C SER A 419 -14.37 2.55 20.49
N ILE A 420 -14.91 1.33 20.31
CA ILE A 420 -15.74 0.65 21.29
C ILE A 420 -14.95 0.38 22.58
N GLU A 421 -13.75 -0.17 22.44
CA GLU A 421 -12.93 -0.50 23.60
C GLU A 421 -12.45 0.74 24.35
N PHE A 422 -12.04 1.79 23.63
CA PHE A 422 -11.67 3.07 24.24
C PHE A 422 -12.85 3.68 25.01
N ALA A 423 -14.06 3.62 24.45
CA ALA A 423 -15.26 4.11 25.10
C ALA A 423 -15.61 3.31 26.36
N ARG A 424 -15.53 1.97 26.30
CA ARG A 424 -15.79 1.06 27.42
C ARG A 424 -14.80 1.29 28.57
N VAL A 425 -13.51 1.29 28.28
CA VAL A 425 -12.43 1.46 29.29
C VAL A 425 -12.53 2.84 29.96
N ARG A 426 -12.92 3.86 29.22
CA ARG A 426 -13.12 5.22 29.76
C ARG A 426 -14.46 5.41 30.49
N GLY A 427 -15.34 4.39 30.46
CA GLY A 427 -16.67 4.47 31.07
C GLY A 427 -17.65 5.43 30.35
N MET A 428 -17.41 5.71 29.05
CA MET A 428 -18.30 6.52 28.22
C MET A 428 -19.51 5.72 27.72
N ILE A 429 -19.37 4.42 27.60
CA ILE A 429 -20.42 3.44 27.35
C ILE A 429 -20.34 2.34 28.40
N ASP A 430 -21.49 1.74 28.73
CA ASP A 430 -21.54 0.57 29.62
C ASP A 430 -21.25 -0.76 28.89
N GLU A 431 -21.14 -1.84 29.65
CA GLU A 431 -20.86 -3.18 29.09
C GLU A 431 -21.97 -3.67 28.16
N ASP A 432 -23.25 -3.30 28.42
CA ASP A 432 -24.38 -3.72 27.60
C ASP A 432 -24.32 -3.03 26.21
N ARG A 433 -24.06 -1.72 26.19
CA ARG A 433 -23.88 -1.00 24.92
C ARG A 433 -22.65 -1.47 24.15
N ALA A 434 -21.55 -1.77 24.81
CA ALA A 434 -20.37 -2.36 24.17
C ALA A 434 -20.71 -3.71 23.53
N ALA A 435 -21.43 -4.58 24.25
CA ALA A 435 -21.85 -5.89 23.73
C ALA A 435 -22.80 -5.75 22.52
N GLU A 436 -23.75 -4.80 22.53
CA GLU A 436 -24.61 -4.50 21.38
C GLU A 436 -23.80 -4.09 20.15
N LEU A 437 -22.84 -3.17 20.31
CA LEU A 437 -21.98 -2.70 19.22
C LEU A 437 -21.11 -3.82 18.66
N ILE A 438 -20.54 -4.67 19.51
CA ILE A 438 -19.77 -5.85 19.10
C ILE A 438 -20.64 -6.82 18.30
N ALA A 439 -21.85 -7.12 18.80
CA ALA A 439 -22.80 -7.98 18.10
C ALA A 439 -23.17 -7.40 16.73
N GLU A 440 -23.37 -6.09 16.63
CA GLU A 440 -23.64 -5.42 15.37
C GLU A 440 -22.46 -5.52 14.39
N LEU A 441 -21.21 -5.33 14.85
CA LEU A 441 -20.01 -5.52 14.03
C LEU A 441 -19.92 -6.93 13.45
N GLN A 442 -20.30 -7.95 14.23
CA GLN A 442 -20.30 -9.33 13.78
C GLN A 442 -21.32 -9.61 12.67
N THR A 443 -22.33 -8.75 12.47
CA THR A 443 -23.29 -8.86 11.36
C THR A 443 -22.82 -8.21 10.06
N ILE A 444 -21.80 -7.35 10.09
CA ILE A 444 -21.33 -6.61 8.92
C ILE A 444 -20.91 -7.54 7.76
N PRO A 445 -20.19 -8.65 7.97
CA PRO A 445 -19.84 -9.59 6.90
C PRO A 445 -21.05 -10.07 6.09
N ASP A 446 -22.09 -10.53 6.77
CA ASP A 446 -23.31 -11.06 6.12
C ASP A 446 -24.08 -9.96 5.36
N LYS A 447 -24.04 -8.73 5.88
CA LYS A 447 -24.63 -7.56 5.20
C LYS A 447 -23.84 -7.20 3.93
N ILE A 448 -22.51 -7.32 3.95
CA ILE A 448 -21.67 -7.13 2.76
C ILE A 448 -21.98 -8.23 1.73
N GLU A 449 -22.10 -9.51 2.13
CA GLU A 449 -22.46 -10.60 1.21
C GLU A 449 -23.75 -10.28 0.47
N LYS A 450 -24.77 -9.81 1.18
CA LYS A 450 -26.04 -9.36 0.57
C LYS A 450 -25.87 -8.24 -0.47
N LEU A 451 -24.99 -7.28 -0.21
CA LEU A 451 -24.74 -6.17 -1.15
C LEU A 451 -24.05 -6.67 -2.44
N LEU A 452 -23.24 -7.70 -2.34
CA LEU A 452 -22.56 -8.31 -3.48
C LEU A 452 -23.50 -9.13 -4.38
N GLU A 453 -24.68 -9.54 -3.89
CA GLU A 453 -25.72 -10.22 -4.69
C GLU A 453 -26.41 -9.29 -5.69
N ASP A 454 -26.49 -7.98 -5.44
CA ASP A 454 -27.18 -6.99 -6.32
C ASP A 454 -26.22 -6.24 -7.27
N LYS A 455 -25.07 -6.79 -7.56
CA LYS A 455 -24.01 -6.15 -8.36
C LYS A 455 -24.41 -5.86 -9.81
N GLU A 456 -25.30 -6.66 -10.40
CA GLU A 456 -25.74 -6.49 -11.79
C GLU A 456 -26.48 -5.15 -12.01
N ARG A 457 -27.24 -4.66 -11.04
CA ARG A 457 -27.88 -3.34 -11.10
C ARG A 457 -26.83 -2.24 -11.13
N ILE A 458 -25.79 -2.36 -10.29
CA ILE A 458 -24.68 -1.42 -10.25
C ILE A 458 -23.91 -1.46 -11.56
N GLN A 459 -23.65 -2.64 -12.10
CA GLN A 459 -22.98 -2.83 -13.40
C GLN A 459 -23.75 -2.15 -14.54
N TRP A 460 -25.07 -2.36 -14.60
CA TRP A 460 -25.92 -1.72 -15.61
C TRP A 460 -25.87 -0.18 -15.52
N PHE A 461 -25.93 0.36 -14.31
CA PHE A 461 -25.84 1.81 -14.09
C PHE A 461 -24.46 2.34 -14.46
N ALA A 462 -23.40 1.70 -14.00
CA ALA A 462 -22.02 2.06 -14.27
C ALA A 462 -21.70 2.13 -15.78
N ALA A 463 -22.21 1.15 -16.55
CA ALA A 463 -22.05 1.13 -18.00
C ALA A 463 -22.65 2.37 -18.68
N LYS A 464 -23.75 2.92 -18.17
CA LYS A 464 -24.34 4.16 -18.68
C LYS A 464 -23.50 5.39 -18.36
N GLN A 465 -22.73 5.36 -17.28
CA GLN A 465 -21.94 6.48 -16.79
C GLN A 465 -20.47 6.46 -17.29
N MET A 466 -20.08 5.46 -18.08
CA MET A 466 -18.67 5.29 -18.51
C MET A 466 -18.10 6.48 -19.30
N ASN A 467 -18.96 7.28 -19.94
CA ASN A 467 -18.55 8.44 -20.73
C ASN A 467 -18.68 9.77 -19.95
N ALA A 468 -19.05 9.75 -18.67
CA ALA A 468 -19.08 10.95 -17.86
C ALA A 468 -17.68 11.57 -17.78
N GLN A 469 -17.60 12.89 -17.89
CA GLN A 469 -16.33 13.61 -17.75
C GLN A 469 -16.07 14.01 -16.32
N ASN A 470 -17.13 14.40 -15.60
CA ASN A 470 -17.09 14.81 -14.21
C ASN A 470 -18.17 14.08 -13.42
N MET A 471 -17.87 13.78 -12.16
CA MET A 471 -18.82 13.24 -11.19
C MET A 471 -18.62 13.91 -9.83
N PHE A 472 -19.70 14.11 -9.10
CA PHE A 472 -19.65 14.65 -7.75
C PHE A 472 -20.24 13.66 -6.76
N PHE A 473 -19.55 13.52 -5.63
CA PHE A 473 -20.00 12.74 -4.49
C PHE A 473 -20.34 13.68 -3.36
N ILE A 474 -21.51 13.54 -2.74
CA ILE A 474 -21.93 14.42 -1.65
C ILE A 474 -22.46 13.62 -0.49
N GLY A 475 -22.15 14.07 0.72
CA GLY A 475 -22.62 13.47 1.96
C GLY A 475 -22.46 14.44 3.12
N ARG A 476 -22.94 14.04 4.30
CA ARG A 476 -22.78 14.78 5.55
C ARG A 476 -22.26 13.87 6.65
N GLY A 477 -21.38 14.37 7.51
CA GLY A 477 -20.79 13.54 8.58
C GLY A 477 -20.02 12.35 8.00
N ILE A 478 -20.30 11.15 8.50
CA ILE A 478 -19.65 9.89 8.02
C ILE A 478 -19.93 9.65 6.53
N ASP A 479 -21.09 10.04 6.00
CA ASP A 479 -21.40 9.92 4.57
C ASP A 479 -20.47 10.77 3.69
N TYR A 480 -19.97 11.90 4.19
CA TYR A 480 -18.95 12.67 3.50
C TYR A 480 -17.60 11.90 3.45
N ALA A 481 -17.22 11.25 4.55
CA ALA A 481 -16.01 10.43 4.57
C ALA A 481 -16.07 9.28 3.55
N VAL A 482 -17.23 8.62 3.42
CA VAL A 482 -17.48 7.59 2.38
C VAL A 482 -17.44 8.19 0.97
N SER A 483 -17.99 9.38 0.79
CA SER A 483 -17.98 10.12 -0.48
C SER A 483 -16.54 10.41 -0.96
N LEU A 484 -15.63 10.76 -0.04
CA LEU A 484 -14.20 10.94 -0.35
C LEU A 484 -13.59 9.65 -0.95
N GLU A 485 -13.88 8.50 -0.34
CA GLU A 485 -13.37 7.21 -0.82
C GLU A 485 -13.97 6.80 -2.16
N GLY A 486 -15.28 6.95 -2.34
CA GLY A 486 -15.95 6.69 -3.62
C GLY A 486 -15.39 7.54 -4.77
N SER A 487 -15.17 8.82 -4.52
CA SER A 487 -14.53 9.75 -5.46
C SER A 487 -13.09 9.32 -5.78
N LEU A 488 -12.32 8.91 -4.77
CA LEU A 488 -10.94 8.44 -5.00
C LEU A 488 -10.92 7.19 -5.88
N LYS A 489 -11.75 6.18 -5.60
CA LYS A 489 -11.85 4.96 -6.44
C LYS A 489 -12.18 5.30 -7.89
N MET A 490 -13.13 6.22 -8.10
CA MET A 490 -13.48 6.67 -9.45
C MET A 490 -12.30 7.30 -10.19
N LYS A 491 -11.55 8.17 -9.55
CA LYS A 491 -10.34 8.80 -10.13
C LYS A 491 -9.27 7.78 -10.46
N GLU A 492 -8.95 6.89 -9.52
CA GLU A 492 -7.83 5.96 -9.61
C GLU A 492 -7.95 5.01 -10.80
N ILE A 493 -9.13 4.42 -11.00
CA ILE A 493 -9.30 3.30 -11.93
C ILE A 493 -10.06 3.65 -13.21
N SER A 494 -10.97 4.63 -13.19
CA SER A 494 -11.74 5.03 -14.38
C SER A 494 -11.17 6.26 -15.09
N TYR A 495 -10.30 7.02 -14.41
CA TYR A 495 -9.74 8.30 -14.87
C TYR A 495 -10.80 9.40 -15.12
N ILE A 496 -12.00 9.21 -14.58
CA ILE A 496 -13.03 10.25 -14.58
C ILE A 496 -12.70 11.23 -13.46
N HIS A 497 -12.68 12.51 -13.80
CA HIS A 497 -12.53 13.53 -12.76
C HIS A 497 -13.72 13.48 -11.80
N SER A 498 -13.47 13.33 -10.53
CA SER A 498 -14.50 13.29 -9.51
C SER A 498 -14.05 13.99 -8.24
N GLU A 499 -14.99 14.63 -7.58
CA GLU A 499 -14.75 15.31 -6.32
C GLU A 499 -15.84 14.96 -5.30
N ALA A 500 -15.45 14.97 -4.03
CA ALA A 500 -16.35 14.76 -2.93
C ALA A 500 -16.49 16.05 -2.10
N TYR A 501 -17.72 16.39 -1.76
CA TYR A 501 -18.02 17.58 -0.97
C TYR A 501 -18.92 17.26 0.22
N ALA A 502 -18.68 17.92 1.33
CA ALA A 502 -19.71 18.03 2.35
C ALA A 502 -20.95 18.70 1.71
N ALA A 503 -22.10 18.01 1.70
CA ALA A 503 -23.25 18.39 0.89
C ALA A 503 -23.70 19.85 1.11
N GLY A 504 -23.59 20.36 2.34
CA GLY A 504 -23.91 21.75 2.65
C GLY A 504 -22.94 22.77 2.04
N GLU A 505 -21.71 22.36 1.77
CA GLU A 505 -20.64 23.24 1.26
C GLU A 505 -20.78 23.53 -0.25
N LEU A 506 -21.53 22.69 -0.99
CA LEU A 506 -21.75 22.90 -2.44
C LEU A 506 -22.17 24.31 -2.81
N LYS A 507 -23.11 24.89 -2.03
CA LYS A 507 -23.65 26.22 -2.31
C LYS A 507 -22.64 27.39 -2.10
N HIS A 508 -21.49 27.10 -1.51
CA HIS A 508 -20.44 28.10 -1.28
C HIS A 508 -19.42 28.18 -2.42
N GLY A 509 -19.80 27.71 -3.63
CA GLY A 509 -19.00 27.88 -4.85
C GLY A 509 -19.17 26.72 -5.83
N THR A 510 -18.90 25.50 -5.40
CA THR A 510 -18.74 24.32 -6.27
C THR A 510 -20.01 23.89 -7.00
N ILE A 511 -21.18 24.27 -6.54
CA ILE A 511 -22.46 24.05 -7.23
C ILE A 511 -22.50 24.71 -8.62
N SER A 512 -21.63 25.70 -8.88
CA SER A 512 -21.47 26.34 -10.19
C SER A 512 -20.97 25.39 -11.28
N LEU A 513 -20.38 24.25 -10.89
CA LEU A 513 -19.90 23.21 -11.80
C LEU A 513 -21.00 22.22 -12.23
N ILE A 514 -22.19 22.33 -11.66
CA ILE A 514 -23.30 21.45 -12.01
C ILE A 514 -23.92 21.93 -13.34
N GLU A 515 -23.84 21.08 -14.34
CA GLU A 515 -24.41 21.24 -15.67
C GLU A 515 -25.46 20.17 -15.95
N PRO A 516 -26.35 20.37 -16.96
CA PRO A 516 -27.32 19.35 -17.33
C PRO A 516 -26.65 17.99 -17.65
N GLY A 517 -27.06 16.94 -16.92
CA GLY A 517 -26.53 15.58 -17.05
C GLY A 517 -25.31 15.28 -16.19
N THR A 518 -24.76 16.25 -15.44
CA THR A 518 -23.70 15.98 -14.47
C THR A 518 -24.16 14.97 -13.43
N LEU A 519 -23.44 13.84 -13.26
CA LEU A 519 -23.76 12.85 -12.24
C LEU A 519 -23.39 13.36 -10.84
N VAL A 520 -24.38 13.42 -9.97
CA VAL A 520 -24.21 13.68 -8.53
C VAL A 520 -24.65 12.46 -7.74
N ILE A 521 -23.74 11.90 -6.96
CA ILE A 521 -23.97 10.73 -6.11
C ILE A 521 -24.12 11.21 -4.68
N GLY A 522 -25.34 11.09 -4.15
CA GLY A 522 -25.64 11.39 -2.74
C GLY A 522 -25.52 10.15 -1.87
N VAL A 523 -24.72 10.22 -0.81
CA VAL A 523 -24.65 9.21 0.24
C VAL A 523 -25.49 9.71 1.42
N LEU A 524 -26.52 8.94 1.81
CA LEU A 524 -27.56 9.33 2.76
C LEU A 524 -27.87 8.19 3.74
N THR A 525 -26.88 7.80 4.54
CA THR A 525 -27.04 6.69 5.52
C THR A 525 -27.36 7.20 6.92
N GLN A 526 -27.09 8.49 7.19
CA GLN A 526 -27.29 9.11 8.49
C GLN A 526 -28.72 9.68 8.60
N GLN A 527 -29.58 9.03 9.40
CA GLN A 527 -31.00 9.35 9.48
C GLN A 527 -31.27 10.81 9.89
N ASP A 528 -30.50 11.35 10.83
CA ASP A 528 -30.65 12.72 11.33
C ASP A 528 -30.26 13.80 10.31
N LEU A 529 -29.45 13.41 9.31
CA LEU A 529 -28.93 14.27 8.25
C LEU A 529 -29.63 14.03 6.90
N TYR A 530 -30.50 13.01 6.83
CA TYR A 530 -31.13 12.55 5.59
C TYR A 530 -31.83 13.68 4.84
N GLU A 531 -32.80 14.33 5.46
CA GLU A 531 -33.58 15.41 4.86
C GLU A 531 -32.71 16.59 4.39
N LYS A 532 -31.64 16.89 5.14
CA LYS A 532 -30.70 17.96 4.77
C LYS A 532 -29.90 17.59 3.52
N THR A 533 -29.49 16.34 3.39
CA THR A 533 -28.75 15.85 2.21
C THR A 533 -29.69 15.75 1.01
N VAL A 534 -30.93 15.27 1.18
CA VAL A 534 -31.96 15.29 0.13
C VAL A 534 -32.16 16.70 -0.41
N SER A 535 -32.28 17.71 0.47
CA SER A 535 -32.42 19.11 0.06
C SER A 535 -31.23 19.56 -0.83
N ASN A 536 -30.00 19.18 -0.50
CA ASN A 536 -28.84 19.51 -1.33
C ASN A 536 -28.85 18.77 -2.68
N MET A 537 -29.34 17.53 -2.72
CA MET A 537 -29.54 16.80 -3.98
C MET A 537 -30.57 17.49 -4.88
N VAL A 538 -31.69 17.94 -4.31
CA VAL A 538 -32.71 18.71 -5.03
C VAL A 538 -32.17 20.01 -5.59
N GLU A 539 -31.27 20.70 -4.86
CA GLU A 539 -30.58 21.89 -5.36
C GLU A 539 -29.72 21.59 -6.59
N CYS A 540 -29.05 20.43 -6.63
CA CYS A 540 -28.32 19.96 -7.81
C CYS A 540 -29.26 19.59 -8.95
N LYS A 541 -30.36 18.87 -8.67
CA LYS A 541 -31.37 18.50 -9.66
C LYS A 541 -31.99 19.71 -10.35
N SER A 542 -32.26 20.79 -9.61
CA SER A 542 -32.80 22.02 -10.16
C SER A 542 -31.84 22.72 -11.17
N ARG A 543 -30.59 22.32 -11.22
CA ARG A 543 -29.57 22.77 -12.19
C ARG A 543 -29.30 21.74 -13.29
N GLY A 544 -30.10 20.67 -13.34
CA GLY A 544 -30.01 19.65 -14.37
C GLY A 544 -29.11 18.46 -14.05
N ALA A 545 -28.63 18.31 -12.81
CA ALA A 545 -27.88 17.13 -12.42
C ALA A 545 -28.69 15.83 -12.59
N TYR A 546 -28.01 14.77 -12.97
CA TYR A 546 -28.52 13.41 -12.89
C TYR A 546 -28.15 12.84 -11.52
N LEU A 547 -29.16 12.43 -10.75
CA LEU A 547 -28.95 12.05 -9.35
C LEU A 547 -28.91 10.54 -9.16
N MET A 548 -27.90 10.07 -8.46
CA MET A 548 -27.84 8.75 -7.86
C MET A 548 -27.86 8.88 -6.33
N ALA A 549 -28.67 8.08 -5.66
CA ALA A 549 -28.71 8.02 -4.20
C ALA A 549 -28.23 6.67 -3.68
N LEU A 550 -27.44 6.69 -2.63
CA LEU A 550 -27.03 5.55 -1.83
C LEU A 550 -27.55 5.73 -0.41
N THR A 551 -28.50 4.90 0.00
CA THR A 551 -29.20 5.05 1.27
C THR A 551 -29.57 3.70 1.90
N THR A 552 -30.09 3.72 3.12
CA THR A 552 -30.54 2.51 3.82
C THR A 552 -31.96 2.11 3.42
N TYR A 553 -32.27 0.81 3.47
CA TYR A 553 -33.63 0.33 3.31
C TYR A 553 -34.61 1.07 4.26
N GLY A 554 -35.76 1.51 3.72
CA GLY A 554 -36.76 2.28 4.40
C GLY A 554 -36.85 3.75 3.97
N ASN A 555 -35.83 4.29 3.33
CA ASN A 555 -35.77 5.66 2.83
C ASN A 555 -36.30 5.76 1.38
N TYR A 556 -37.49 5.22 1.11
CA TYR A 556 -38.01 5.09 -0.26
C TYR A 556 -38.41 6.41 -0.92
N SER A 557 -38.69 7.46 -0.13
CA SER A 557 -39.02 8.79 -0.65
C SER A 557 -37.91 9.40 -1.52
N ILE A 558 -36.68 8.91 -1.46
CA ILE A 558 -35.59 9.38 -2.30
C ILE A 558 -35.85 9.09 -3.79
N GLU A 559 -36.66 8.09 -4.13
CA GLU A 559 -37.05 7.76 -5.50
C GLU A 559 -37.81 8.88 -6.21
N ASP A 560 -38.41 9.80 -5.46
CA ASP A 560 -39.11 10.99 -6.00
C ASP A 560 -38.08 12.01 -6.57
N CYS A 561 -36.83 11.97 -6.13
CA CYS A 561 -35.81 12.92 -6.57
C CYS A 561 -34.65 12.30 -7.32
N ALA A 562 -34.24 11.09 -7.01
CA ALA A 562 -33.09 10.42 -7.64
C ALA A 562 -33.50 9.49 -8.78
N GLU A 563 -32.78 9.51 -9.88
CA GLU A 563 -33.02 8.67 -11.06
C GLU A 563 -32.52 7.22 -10.87
N PHE A 564 -31.57 7.03 -9.97
CA PHE A 564 -31.07 5.70 -9.59
C PHE A 564 -30.81 5.64 -8.09
N VAL A 565 -31.28 4.57 -7.45
CA VAL A 565 -31.13 4.39 -6.00
C VAL A 565 -30.53 3.03 -5.69
N ILE A 566 -29.52 3.02 -4.83
CA ILE A 566 -28.97 1.81 -4.23
C ILE A 566 -29.34 1.80 -2.74
N TYR A 567 -29.95 0.71 -2.31
CA TYR A 567 -30.29 0.48 -0.91
C TYR A 567 -29.29 -0.44 -0.25
N ILE A 568 -28.78 -0.05 0.92
CA ILE A 568 -27.94 -0.88 1.77
C ILE A 568 -28.70 -1.40 2.99
N PRO A 569 -28.34 -2.56 3.56
CA PRO A 569 -28.89 -3.05 4.81
C PRO A 569 -28.76 -2.03 5.94
N LYS A 570 -29.73 -2.01 6.84
CA LYS A 570 -29.64 -1.20 8.07
C LYS A 570 -28.54 -1.73 8.97
N THR A 571 -27.82 -0.83 9.58
CA THR A 571 -26.78 -1.11 10.58
C THR A 571 -26.77 0.05 11.59
N ASP A 572 -26.00 -0.07 12.67
CA ASP A 572 -25.75 1.09 13.53
C ASP A 572 -25.19 2.23 12.67
N PRO A 573 -25.70 3.45 12.76
CA PRO A 573 -25.25 4.57 11.92
C PRO A 573 -23.73 4.80 11.94
N LEU A 574 -23.07 4.50 13.05
CA LEU A 574 -21.62 4.61 13.20
C LEU A 574 -20.85 3.64 12.28
N PHE A 575 -21.46 2.52 11.89
CA PHE A 575 -20.84 1.49 11.05
C PHE A 575 -21.28 1.52 9.58
N ALA A 576 -22.15 2.47 9.23
CA ALA A 576 -22.74 2.57 7.89
C ALA A 576 -21.69 2.71 6.78
N ALA A 577 -20.53 3.32 7.05
CA ALA A 577 -19.42 3.45 6.09
C ALA A 577 -18.94 2.10 5.56
N SER A 578 -18.92 1.04 6.40
CA SER A 578 -18.50 -0.32 5.99
C SER A 578 -19.41 -0.95 4.93
N LEU A 579 -20.67 -0.54 4.88
CA LEU A 579 -21.63 -1.02 3.88
C LEU A 579 -21.72 -0.08 2.68
N ALA A 580 -21.72 1.23 2.92
CA ALA A 580 -21.88 2.23 1.88
C ALA A 580 -20.69 2.27 0.88
N VAL A 581 -19.51 1.90 1.31
CA VAL A 581 -18.33 1.86 0.43
C VAL A 581 -18.42 0.76 -0.64
N ILE A 582 -19.11 -0.37 -0.37
CA ILE A 582 -19.16 -1.53 -1.26
C ILE A 582 -19.77 -1.20 -2.62
N PRO A 583 -20.98 -0.59 -2.70
CA PRO A 583 -21.53 -0.17 -3.99
C PRO A 583 -20.66 0.84 -4.74
N LEU A 584 -19.94 1.72 -4.04
CA LEU A 584 -19.08 2.72 -4.65
C LEU A 584 -17.81 2.06 -5.25
N GLN A 585 -17.24 1.05 -4.59
CA GLN A 585 -16.14 0.23 -5.13
C GLN A 585 -16.60 -0.52 -6.38
N LEU A 586 -17.76 -1.17 -6.35
CA LEU A 586 -18.35 -1.85 -7.50
C LEU A 586 -18.62 -0.89 -8.65
N MET A 587 -19.13 0.31 -8.38
CA MET A 587 -19.37 1.32 -9.40
C MET A 587 -18.06 1.75 -10.08
N GLY A 588 -17.01 2.06 -9.32
CA GLY A 588 -15.70 2.39 -9.87
C GLY A 588 -15.15 1.26 -10.74
N TYR A 589 -15.23 0.02 -10.26
CA TYR A 589 -14.81 -1.17 -11.00
C TYR A 589 -15.56 -1.31 -12.33
N TYR A 590 -16.89 -1.31 -12.32
CA TYR A 590 -17.68 -1.54 -13.53
C TYR A 590 -17.60 -0.39 -14.55
N VAL A 591 -17.48 0.87 -14.11
CA VAL A 591 -17.18 1.99 -15.02
C VAL A 591 -15.87 1.75 -15.74
N SER A 592 -14.83 1.31 -15.01
CA SER A 592 -13.51 1.09 -15.57
C SER A 592 -13.46 -0.10 -16.55
N VAL A 593 -14.12 -1.20 -16.20
CA VAL A 593 -14.26 -2.36 -17.09
C VAL A 593 -15.03 -1.99 -18.37
N ALA A 594 -16.13 -1.23 -18.24
CA ALA A 594 -16.89 -0.75 -19.39
C ALA A 594 -16.07 0.15 -20.34
N LYS A 595 -15.08 0.86 -19.80
CA LYS A 595 -14.11 1.66 -20.58
C LYS A 595 -12.94 0.81 -21.14
N GLY A 596 -12.86 -0.49 -20.84
CA GLY A 596 -11.75 -1.35 -21.25
C GLY A 596 -10.42 -1.07 -20.55
N LEU A 597 -10.46 -0.54 -19.32
CA LEU A 597 -9.28 -0.16 -18.55
C LEU A 597 -8.80 -1.32 -17.66
N ASP A 598 -7.50 -1.37 -17.40
CA ASP A 598 -6.90 -2.31 -16.45
C ASP A 598 -7.15 -1.83 -15.02
N VAL A 599 -8.10 -2.45 -14.33
CA VAL A 599 -8.52 -2.07 -12.97
C VAL A 599 -7.53 -2.52 -11.89
N ASP A 600 -6.74 -3.55 -12.18
CA ASP A 600 -5.73 -4.06 -11.22
C ASP A 600 -4.46 -3.22 -11.23
N LYS A 601 -4.09 -2.69 -12.41
CA LYS A 601 -2.88 -1.90 -12.63
C LYS A 601 -3.20 -0.60 -13.39
N PRO A 602 -3.91 0.34 -12.73
CA PRO A 602 -4.24 1.62 -13.35
C PRO A 602 -2.97 2.42 -13.63
N ARG A 603 -3.02 3.23 -14.71
CA ARG A 603 -1.87 4.06 -15.12
C ARG A 603 -1.45 5.03 -14.01
N ASN A 604 -0.16 5.32 -13.92
CA ASN A 604 0.43 6.32 -13.04
C ASN A 604 0.20 6.06 -11.53
N LEU A 605 -0.15 4.83 -11.13
CA LEU A 605 -0.34 4.46 -9.74
C LEU A 605 0.47 3.21 -9.38
N ALA A 606 0.89 3.16 -8.14
CA ALA A 606 1.54 2.02 -7.53
C ALA A 606 0.82 1.62 -6.24
N LYS A 607 0.80 0.32 -5.91
CA LYS A 607 0.08 -0.21 -4.74
C LYS A 607 0.53 0.41 -3.41
N SER A 608 1.81 0.71 -3.28
CA SER A 608 2.37 1.32 -2.07
C SER A 608 3.46 2.31 -2.46
N VAL A 609 3.42 3.53 -1.96
CA VAL A 609 4.40 4.59 -2.21
C VAL A 609 5.46 4.53 -1.11
N THR A 610 6.64 3.98 -1.43
CA THR A 610 7.75 3.79 -0.47
C THR A 610 8.92 4.76 -0.71
N VAL A 611 8.70 5.76 -1.53
CA VAL A 611 9.63 6.87 -1.79
C VAL A 611 8.88 8.18 -1.68
N GLU A 612 9.60 9.24 -1.37
CA GLU A 612 9.08 10.61 -1.37
C GLU A 612 9.20 11.24 -2.74
#